data_f971ad9535079363b49205595f38ad74
#
_entry.id   f971ad9535079363b49205595f38ad74
#
_cell.length_a   1.000
_cell.length_b   1.000
_cell.length_c   1.000
_cell.angle_alpha   90.00
_cell.angle_beta   90.00
_cell.angle_gamma   90.00
#
_symmetry.space_group_name_H-M   'P 1'
#
loop_
_entity.id
_entity.type
_entity.pdbx_description
1 polymer ?
#
loop_
_entity_poly.entity_id
_entity_poly.type
_entity_poly.pdbx_seq_one_letter_code
_entity_poly.pdbx_strand_id
1 'polypeptide(L)'
;MTYDDLIQSAESALRSAIAERDARQSTLMKMRSDVAAGTEIPAEEIPTAIAARDEASAAVQRAEDALATLRAEKAEDDHIAELRTQIVDEQPRRSYDQVARVGREERTYRPDADPDGTEFLRDFVSGAVFGDFGAQQRLGRHMDEERTERGEIRANVPSANFGSLVVPAYLTDLYAPKARANRPLADAMRKHPLPATGNTIEIAKITTGTTTAVRSDETSAVSETNIDDTSFSVNVLEVAGAQSLSRKSVMRGTGIDSVVLEDLFSAYNTTVDSTIINQATTGLDAVATQVAYTDSSPTAAELYPKLLAAGAAVEAALLDQDPNGTAFIMHSRRWAWIQSQLSSTFPLIAQPVNAGLNVAGVANNSGYGSGPRGYLPNGAPVFVDNNIATNVDVGGATTHDKIFVVSLPECHLWEDPSAPMMIRTDTGPSMKSNAVDIVIFGFMAYTFLRQAHVQAIYGTGTVAPTF
;
A
#
# COMPACT_ATOMS: atom_id res chain seq x y z
N MET A 1 -39.83 8.28 22.20
CA MET A 1 -39.91 9.05 20.96
C MET A 1 -39.15 8.20 19.95
N THR A 2 -39.79 7.72 18.95
CA THR A 2 -39.19 6.87 17.92
C THR A 2 -38.55 7.76 16.85
N TYR A 3 -37.61 7.22 16.05
CA TYR A 3 -37.07 7.97 14.91
C TYR A 3 -38.17 8.44 13.94
N ASP A 4 -39.24 7.67 13.78
CA ASP A 4 -40.36 8.05 12.95
C ASP A 4 -41.09 9.27 13.51
N ASP A 5 -41.26 9.38 14.84
CA ASP A 5 -41.85 10.56 15.48
C ASP A 5 -40.97 11.80 15.27
N LEU A 6 -39.64 11.64 15.34
CA LEU A 6 -38.68 12.72 15.13
C LEU A 6 -38.64 13.20 13.67
N ILE A 7 -38.66 12.27 12.71
CA ILE A 7 -38.73 12.56 11.29
C ILE A 7 -40.04 13.28 10.94
N GLN A 8 -41.15 12.82 11.45
CA GLN A 8 -42.46 13.46 11.24
C GLN A 8 -42.49 14.88 11.81
N SER A 9 -41.89 15.08 13.00
CA SER A 9 -41.74 16.41 13.60
C SER A 9 -40.87 17.33 12.74
N ALA A 10 -39.71 16.83 12.23
CA ALA A 10 -38.81 17.57 11.35
C ALA A 10 -39.49 17.90 10.02
N GLU A 11 -40.27 16.99 9.43
CA GLU A 11 -41.03 17.25 8.21
C GLU A 11 -42.09 18.33 8.41
N SER A 12 -42.75 18.36 9.58
CA SER A 12 -43.72 19.42 9.91
C SER A 12 -43.03 20.77 10.08
N ALA A 13 -41.86 20.79 10.70
CA ALA A 13 -41.02 21.99 10.85
C ALA A 13 -40.52 22.51 9.48
N LEU A 14 -40.12 21.63 8.59
CA LEU A 14 -39.73 21.99 7.23
C LEU A 14 -40.90 22.61 6.43
N ARG A 15 -42.09 22.00 6.53
CA ARG A 15 -43.30 22.55 5.88
C ARG A 15 -43.65 23.93 6.39
N SER A 16 -43.50 24.18 7.70
CA SER A 16 -43.77 25.50 8.28
C SER A 16 -42.72 26.54 7.84
N ALA A 17 -41.46 26.16 7.78
CA ALA A 17 -40.38 27.03 7.30
C ALA A 17 -40.55 27.40 5.82
N ILE A 18 -40.96 26.45 4.98
CA ILE A 18 -41.26 26.71 3.55
C ILE A 18 -42.43 27.67 3.43
N ALA A 19 -43.50 27.47 4.19
CA ALA A 19 -44.66 28.36 4.17
C ALA A 19 -44.32 29.79 4.59
N GLU A 20 -43.44 29.93 5.60
CA GLU A 20 -42.95 31.25 6.04
C GLU A 20 -42.11 31.92 4.97
N ARG A 21 -41.14 31.18 4.36
CA ARG A 21 -40.37 31.70 3.23
C ARG A 21 -41.25 32.17 2.11
N ASP A 22 -42.24 31.40 1.72
CA ASP A 22 -43.17 31.75 0.62
C ASP A 22 -44.02 32.97 0.95
N ALA A 23 -44.45 33.12 2.21
CA ALA A 23 -45.12 34.33 2.67
C ALA A 23 -44.21 35.58 2.60
N ARG A 24 -42.95 35.45 3.04
CA ARG A 24 -41.97 36.55 2.97
C ARG A 24 -41.62 36.89 1.50
N GLN A 25 -41.49 35.86 0.66
CA GLN A 25 -41.25 36.04 -0.78
C GLN A 25 -42.45 36.79 -1.45
N SER A 26 -43.71 36.41 -1.11
CA SER A 26 -44.88 37.08 -1.68
C SER A 26 -45.00 38.53 -1.21
N THR A 27 -44.65 38.85 0.03
CA THR A 27 -44.57 40.21 0.54
C THR A 27 -43.55 41.03 -0.21
N LEU A 28 -42.35 40.49 -0.45
CA LEU A 28 -41.29 41.15 -1.21
C LEU A 28 -41.67 41.36 -2.68
N MET A 29 -42.40 40.42 -3.29
CA MET A 29 -42.93 40.59 -4.64
C MET A 29 -44.00 41.67 -4.72
N LYS A 30 -44.90 41.78 -3.72
CA LYS A 30 -45.89 42.86 -3.60
C LYS A 30 -45.19 44.21 -3.50
N MET A 31 -44.22 44.37 -2.59
CA MET A 31 -43.46 45.61 -2.44
C MET A 31 -42.76 46.02 -3.76
N ARG A 32 -42.19 45.05 -4.50
CA ARG A 32 -41.61 45.33 -5.81
C ARG A 32 -42.62 45.78 -6.84
N SER A 33 -43.82 45.18 -6.85
CA SER A 33 -44.90 45.59 -7.73
C SER A 33 -45.46 46.97 -7.39
N ASP A 34 -45.54 47.30 -6.12
CA ASP A 34 -45.99 48.59 -5.63
C ASP A 34 -45.00 49.73 -5.96
N VAL A 35 -43.70 49.45 -5.86
CA VAL A 35 -42.63 50.36 -6.34
C VAL A 35 -42.75 50.54 -7.86
N ALA A 36 -42.98 49.48 -8.61
CA ALA A 36 -43.16 49.60 -10.09
C ALA A 36 -44.41 50.34 -10.46
N ALA A 37 -45.46 50.34 -9.61
CA ALA A 37 -46.67 51.12 -9.79
C ALA A 37 -46.56 52.59 -9.34
N GLY A 38 -45.37 53.03 -8.88
CA GLY A 38 -45.13 54.42 -8.46
C GLY A 38 -45.55 54.76 -7.03
N THR A 39 -45.81 53.77 -6.19
CA THR A 39 -46.08 53.96 -4.74
C THR A 39 -44.77 54.16 -4.00
N GLU A 40 -44.59 55.26 -3.28
CA GLU A 40 -43.43 55.50 -2.44
C GLU A 40 -43.42 54.54 -1.24
N ILE A 41 -42.46 53.64 -1.20
CA ILE A 41 -42.17 52.76 -0.04
C ILE A 41 -40.95 53.32 0.64
N PRO A 42 -40.90 53.38 1.99
CA PRO A 42 -39.72 53.81 2.74
C PRO A 42 -38.49 53.02 2.35
N ALA A 43 -37.39 53.71 2.09
CA ALA A 43 -36.13 53.10 1.59
C ALA A 43 -35.54 52.01 2.49
N GLU A 44 -35.96 51.94 3.76
CA GLU A 44 -35.51 50.95 4.75
C GLU A 44 -36.35 49.67 4.76
N GLU A 45 -37.56 49.65 4.17
CA GLU A 45 -38.46 48.52 4.20
C GLU A 45 -38.03 47.40 3.22
N ILE A 46 -37.51 47.76 2.04
CA ILE A 46 -37.07 46.76 1.04
C ILE A 46 -35.86 45.96 1.53
N PRO A 47 -34.78 46.57 2.06
CA PRO A 47 -33.67 45.81 2.64
C PRO A 47 -34.10 44.90 3.80
N THR A 48 -35.01 45.39 4.64
CA THR A 48 -35.56 44.62 5.78
C THR A 48 -36.35 43.41 5.28
N ALA A 49 -37.17 43.56 4.25
CA ALA A 49 -37.91 42.45 3.66
C ALA A 49 -37.02 41.44 2.96
N ILE A 50 -35.91 41.86 2.36
CA ILE A 50 -34.90 40.98 1.76
C ILE A 50 -34.20 40.19 2.86
N ALA A 51 -33.76 40.86 3.95
CA ALA A 51 -33.14 40.19 5.08
C ALA A 51 -34.08 39.15 5.74
N ALA A 52 -35.37 39.50 5.91
CA ALA A 52 -36.36 38.57 6.43
C ALA A 52 -36.61 37.36 5.53
N ARG A 53 -36.57 37.52 4.20
CA ARG A 53 -36.64 36.39 3.25
C ARG A 53 -35.38 35.53 3.34
N ASP A 54 -34.21 36.12 3.41
CA ASP A 54 -32.92 35.39 3.49
C ASP A 54 -32.83 34.61 4.79
N GLU A 55 -33.30 35.17 5.91
CA GLU A 55 -33.41 34.48 7.18
C GLU A 55 -34.38 33.27 7.09
N ALA A 56 -35.54 33.46 6.48
CA ALA A 56 -36.51 32.39 6.25
C ALA A 56 -35.91 31.31 5.29
N SER A 57 -35.15 31.68 4.30
CA SER A 57 -34.45 30.72 3.43
C SER A 57 -33.38 29.93 4.18
N ALA A 58 -32.62 30.57 5.08
CA ALA A 58 -31.67 29.89 5.94
C ALA A 58 -32.35 28.96 6.98
N ALA A 59 -33.57 29.28 7.41
CA ALA A 59 -34.38 28.39 8.26
C ALA A 59 -34.84 27.13 7.49
N VAL A 60 -35.24 27.26 6.23
CA VAL A 60 -35.53 26.10 5.37
C VAL A 60 -34.33 25.19 5.23
N GLN A 61 -33.17 25.74 4.92
CA GLN A 61 -31.94 24.96 4.77
C GLN A 61 -31.61 24.19 6.06
N ARG A 62 -31.69 24.86 7.21
CA ARG A 62 -31.45 24.19 8.51
C ARG A 62 -32.43 23.06 8.79
N ALA A 63 -33.68 23.22 8.39
CA ALA A 63 -34.69 22.18 8.57
C ALA A 63 -34.50 21.01 7.61
N GLU A 64 -34.03 21.28 6.36
CA GLU A 64 -33.65 20.23 5.39
C GLU A 64 -32.44 19.43 5.88
N ASP A 65 -31.42 20.10 6.37
CA ASP A 65 -30.20 19.46 6.89
C ASP A 65 -30.53 18.59 8.13
N ALA A 66 -31.38 19.09 9.03
CA ALA A 66 -31.82 18.33 10.19
C ALA A 66 -32.64 17.08 9.80
N LEU A 67 -33.48 17.18 8.80
CA LEU A 67 -34.27 16.05 8.29
C LEU A 67 -33.36 15.03 7.56
N ALA A 68 -32.38 15.48 6.83
CA ALA A 68 -31.41 14.63 6.16
C ALA A 68 -30.56 13.83 7.18
N THR A 69 -30.11 14.48 8.26
CA THR A 69 -29.36 13.80 9.34
C THR A 69 -30.20 12.74 10.04
N LEU A 70 -31.42 13.05 10.41
CA LEU A 70 -32.32 12.07 11.07
C LEU A 70 -32.66 10.86 10.19
N ARG A 71 -32.78 11.07 8.87
CA ARG A 71 -32.99 9.96 7.93
C ARG A 71 -31.73 9.10 7.76
N ALA A 72 -30.55 9.71 7.77
CA ALA A 72 -29.29 8.99 7.70
C ALA A 72 -29.07 8.14 8.97
N GLU A 73 -29.32 8.71 10.16
CA GLU A 73 -29.21 7.99 11.43
C GLU A 73 -30.20 6.81 11.49
N LYS A 74 -31.43 7.00 11.04
CA LYS A 74 -32.40 5.90 10.98
C LYS A 74 -31.96 4.80 10.04
N ALA A 75 -31.44 5.13 8.85
CA ALA A 75 -30.95 4.15 7.88
C ALA A 75 -29.75 3.36 8.42
N GLU A 76 -28.90 4.00 9.21
CA GLU A 76 -27.77 3.34 9.87
C GLU A 76 -28.25 2.37 10.98
N ASP A 77 -29.20 2.79 11.80
CA ASP A 77 -29.80 1.93 12.83
C ASP A 77 -30.56 0.72 12.24
N ASP A 78 -31.29 0.94 11.15
CA ASP A 78 -32.02 -0.14 10.44
C ASP A 78 -30.99 -1.13 9.84
N HIS A 79 -29.91 -0.65 9.27
CA HIS A 79 -28.84 -1.50 8.76
C HIS A 79 -28.15 -2.31 9.88
N ILE A 80 -27.88 -1.68 11.02
CA ILE A 80 -27.33 -2.38 12.20
C ILE A 80 -28.31 -3.43 12.72
N ALA A 81 -29.62 -3.15 12.69
CA ALA A 81 -30.65 -4.11 13.07
C ALA A 81 -30.70 -5.31 12.12
N GLU A 82 -30.58 -5.08 10.81
CA GLU A 82 -30.47 -6.15 9.81
C GLU A 82 -29.21 -7.01 10.02
N LEU A 83 -28.05 -6.40 10.24
CA LEU A 83 -26.80 -7.12 10.54
C LEU A 83 -26.95 -7.97 11.82
N ARG A 84 -27.61 -7.44 12.86
CA ARG A 84 -27.87 -8.20 14.09
C ARG A 84 -28.76 -9.41 13.84
N THR A 85 -29.80 -9.28 13.01
CA THR A 85 -30.65 -10.42 12.65
C THR A 85 -29.89 -11.47 11.86
N GLN A 86 -29.05 -11.07 10.92
CA GLN A 86 -28.16 -11.98 10.17
C GLN A 86 -27.20 -12.74 11.10
N ILE A 87 -26.57 -12.02 12.05
CA ILE A 87 -25.67 -12.64 13.03
C ILE A 87 -26.41 -13.61 13.96
N VAL A 88 -27.67 -13.31 14.33
CA VAL A 88 -28.47 -14.19 15.18
C VAL A 88 -28.93 -15.44 14.42
N ASP A 89 -29.21 -15.33 13.12
CA ASP A 89 -29.59 -16.47 12.29
C ASP A 89 -28.41 -17.38 11.94
N GLU A 90 -27.19 -16.85 11.91
CA GLU A 90 -25.95 -17.65 11.71
C GLU A 90 -25.48 -18.37 12.98
N GLN A 91 -25.96 -17.99 14.16
CA GLN A 91 -25.67 -18.77 15.35
C GLN A 91 -26.58 -20.01 15.39
N PRO A 92 -26.03 -21.23 15.33
CA PRO A 92 -26.86 -22.43 15.52
C PRO A 92 -27.52 -22.32 16.87
N ARG A 93 -28.85 -22.22 16.85
CA ARG A 93 -29.69 -22.24 18.07
C ARG A 93 -29.36 -23.50 18.82
N ARG A 94 -28.48 -23.43 19.80
CA ARG A 94 -28.40 -24.48 20.82
C ARG A 94 -29.69 -24.45 21.58
N SER A 95 -30.60 -25.34 21.20
CA SER A 95 -31.83 -25.56 21.96
C SER A 95 -31.42 -26.13 23.32
N TYR A 96 -31.47 -25.29 24.34
CA TYR A 96 -31.27 -25.70 25.73
C TYR A 96 -32.50 -26.43 26.30
N ASP A 97 -33.31 -27.03 25.45
CA ASP A 97 -34.54 -27.72 25.88
C ASP A 97 -34.52 -29.18 25.40
N GLN A 98 -33.44 -29.89 25.71
CA GLN A 98 -33.47 -31.32 25.83
C GLN A 98 -32.94 -31.70 27.21
N VAL A 99 -33.91 -31.89 28.13
CA VAL A 99 -33.66 -32.73 29.29
C VAL A 99 -33.01 -34.00 28.77
N ALA A 100 -31.71 -34.19 29.12
CA ALA A 100 -30.96 -35.35 28.73
C ALA A 100 -31.67 -36.61 29.23
N ARG A 101 -32.47 -37.20 28.34
CA ARG A 101 -32.78 -38.64 28.50
C ARG A 101 -31.48 -39.35 28.21
N VAL A 102 -30.88 -39.89 29.23
CA VAL A 102 -29.76 -40.86 29.13
C VAL A 102 -30.32 -42.10 28.43
N GLY A 103 -30.53 -42.00 27.12
CA GLY A 103 -30.69 -43.11 26.22
C GLY A 103 -29.28 -43.48 25.77
N ARG A 104 -28.93 -44.75 25.69
CA ARG A 104 -27.67 -45.23 25.12
C ARG A 104 -27.43 -44.53 23.82
N GLU A 105 -26.35 -43.75 23.74
CA GLU A 105 -25.94 -43.10 22.50
C GLU A 105 -25.73 -44.15 21.43
N GLU A 106 -26.29 -43.94 20.26
CA GLU A 106 -26.05 -44.84 19.12
C GLU A 106 -24.69 -44.55 18.54
N ARG A 107 -23.71 -45.37 18.98
CA ARG A 107 -22.35 -45.32 18.42
C ARG A 107 -22.30 -46.01 17.07
N THR A 108 -21.47 -45.49 16.16
CA THR A 108 -21.25 -46.05 14.83
C THR A 108 -20.68 -47.46 14.87
N TYR A 109 -19.71 -47.74 15.79
CA TYR A 109 -19.17 -49.06 16.06
C TYR A 109 -19.40 -49.38 17.54
N ARG A 110 -20.17 -50.45 17.79
CA ARG A 110 -20.54 -50.84 19.16
C ARG A 110 -19.69 -52.04 19.63
N PRO A 111 -18.97 -51.90 20.72
CA PRO A 111 -18.21 -53.05 21.29
C PRO A 111 -19.09 -54.24 21.66
N ASP A 112 -20.37 -53.96 21.99
CA ASP A 112 -21.34 -55.03 22.34
C ASP A 112 -21.85 -55.82 21.14
N ALA A 113 -21.83 -55.22 19.93
CA ALA A 113 -22.28 -55.83 18.70
C ALA A 113 -21.16 -56.44 17.86
N ASP A 114 -19.94 -55.88 17.96
CA ASP A 114 -18.73 -56.32 17.27
C ASP A 114 -17.55 -56.39 18.25
N PRO A 115 -17.52 -57.38 19.15
CA PRO A 115 -16.49 -57.50 20.17
C PRO A 115 -15.09 -57.70 19.59
N ASP A 116 -14.95 -58.23 18.39
CA ASP A 116 -13.69 -58.47 17.71
C ASP A 116 -13.26 -57.27 16.81
N GLY A 117 -14.05 -56.20 16.68
CA GLY A 117 -13.76 -55.03 15.88
C GLY A 117 -13.68 -55.30 14.38
N THR A 118 -14.32 -56.35 13.90
CA THR A 118 -14.26 -56.82 12.50
C THR A 118 -14.97 -55.85 11.56
N GLU A 119 -16.06 -55.19 12.00
CA GLU A 119 -16.79 -54.20 11.18
C GLU A 119 -15.96 -52.92 11.00
N PHE A 120 -15.29 -52.44 12.06
CA PHE A 120 -14.37 -51.30 11.98
C PHE A 120 -13.20 -51.57 11.05
N LEU A 121 -12.55 -52.74 11.18
CA LEU A 121 -11.43 -53.13 10.35
C LEU A 121 -11.84 -53.30 8.87
N ARG A 122 -13.02 -53.85 8.65
CA ARG A 122 -13.61 -54.00 7.29
C ARG A 122 -13.86 -52.63 6.63
N ASP A 123 -14.46 -51.70 7.38
CA ASP A 123 -14.73 -50.37 6.89
C ASP A 123 -13.43 -49.57 6.68
N PHE A 124 -12.44 -49.78 7.56
CA PHE A 124 -11.10 -49.18 7.38
C PHE A 124 -10.44 -49.64 6.10
N VAL A 125 -10.45 -50.94 5.81
CA VAL A 125 -9.89 -51.48 4.57
C VAL A 125 -10.70 -51.03 3.35
N SER A 126 -12.04 -51.07 3.43
CA SER A 126 -12.91 -50.72 2.34
C SER A 126 -12.78 -49.20 2.01
N GLY A 127 -12.69 -48.33 3.00
CA GLY A 127 -12.54 -46.91 2.83
C GLY A 127 -11.14 -46.49 2.37
N ALA A 128 -10.08 -47.13 2.91
CA ALA A 128 -8.69 -46.75 2.62
C ALA A 128 -8.18 -47.39 1.29
N VAL A 129 -8.56 -48.65 1.00
CA VAL A 129 -8.03 -49.38 -0.15
C VAL A 129 -8.96 -49.34 -1.36
N PHE A 130 -10.27 -49.47 -1.16
CA PHE A 130 -11.26 -49.55 -2.23
C PHE A 130 -12.03 -48.23 -2.45
N GLY A 131 -11.81 -47.21 -1.61
CA GLY A 131 -12.43 -45.90 -1.78
C GLY A 131 -13.95 -45.88 -1.58
N ASP A 132 -14.48 -46.83 -0.78
CA ASP A 132 -15.92 -46.91 -0.51
C ASP A 132 -16.35 -45.68 0.34
N PHE A 133 -17.17 -44.85 -0.28
CA PHE A 133 -17.66 -43.61 0.32
C PHE A 133 -18.52 -43.86 1.56
N GLY A 134 -19.31 -44.96 1.60
CA GLY A 134 -20.10 -45.35 2.76
C GLY A 134 -19.25 -45.72 3.96
N ALA A 135 -18.16 -46.45 3.75
CA ALA A 135 -17.20 -46.81 4.77
C ALA A 135 -16.45 -45.58 5.30
N GLN A 136 -16.02 -44.67 4.42
CA GLN A 136 -15.37 -43.40 4.80
C GLN A 136 -16.31 -42.51 5.65
N GLN A 137 -17.58 -42.44 5.32
CA GLN A 137 -18.56 -41.65 6.09
C GLN A 137 -18.79 -42.25 7.50
N ARG A 138 -18.83 -43.59 7.64
CA ARG A 138 -18.95 -44.23 8.96
C ARG A 138 -17.69 -44.06 9.80
N LEU A 139 -16.52 -44.16 9.22
CA LEU A 139 -15.25 -43.86 9.87
C LEU A 139 -15.13 -42.39 10.31
N GLY A 140 -15.56 -41.48 9.46
CA GLY A 140 -15.60 -40.04 9.80
C GLY A 140 -16.51 -39.77 11.00
N ARG A 141 -17.72 -40.35 11.02
CA ARG A 141 -18.64 -40.22 12.14
C ARG A 141 -18.06 -40.80 13.44
N HIS A 142 -17.43 -41.96 13.40
CA HIS A 142 -16.78 -42.56 14.54
C HIS A 142 -15.64 -41.69 15.08
N MET A 143 -14.84 -41.09 14.24
CA MET A 143 -13.79 -40.15 14.64
C MET A 143 -14.35 -38.89 15.31
N ASP A 144 -15.49 -38.40 14.87
CA ASP A 144 -16.16 -37.26 15.49
C ASP A 144 -16.77 -37.65 16.85
N GLU A 145 -17.34 -38.84 16.96
CA GLU A 145 -17.83 -39.38 18.22
C GLU A 145 -16.69 -39.52 19.26
N GLU A 146 -15.55 -40.14 18.90
CA GLU A 146 -14.35 -40.22 19.76
C GLU A 146 -13.80 -38.83 20.12
N ARG A 147 -13.84 -37.87 19.20
CA ARG A 147 -13.38 -36.50 19.44
C ARG A 147 -14.24 -35.82 20.49
N THR A 148 -15.56 -36.02 20.41
CA THR A 148 -16.52 -35.45 21.36
C THR A 148 -16.33 -36.04 22.74
N GLU A 149 -16.17 -37.39 22.87
CA GLU A 149 -15.89 -38.07 24.15
C GLU A 149 -14.57 -37.66 24.78
N ARG A 150 -13.51 -37.55 23.99
CA ARG A 150 -12.23 -37.01 24.48
C ARG A 150 -12.33 -35.55 24.95
N GLY A 151 -13.30 -34.78 24.40
CA GLY A 151 -13.65 -33.45 24.90
C GLY A 151 -14.31 -33.46 26.25
N GLU A 152 -15.19 -34.43 26.51
CA GLU A 152 -15.95 -34.56 27.78
C GLU A 152 -15.12 -35.15 28.93
N ILE A 153 -14.17 -36.05 28.64
CA ILE A 153 -13.27 -36.69 29.68
C ILE A 153 -12.16 -35.73 30.13
N ARG A 154 -12.08 -34.53 29.67
CA ARG A 154 -11.06 -33.53 30.05
C ARG A 154 -11.24 -32.95 31.45
N ALA A 155 -11.39 -33.78 32.47
CA ALA A 155 -11.14 -33.37 33.85
C ALA A 155 -9.67 -33.62 34.21
N ASN A 156 -8.86 -32.53 34.21
CA ASN A 156 -7.62 -32.40 34.96
C ASN A 156 -6.32 -33.09 34.48
N VAL A 157 -6.08 -33.25 33.19
CA VAL A 157 -4.69 -33.50 32.77
C VAL A 157 -4.17 -32.28 32.02
N PRO A 158 -3.22 -31.50 32.55
CA PRO A 158 -2.67 -30.35 31.85
C PRO A 158 -1.99 -30.78 30.54
N SER A 159 -2.20 -30.00 29.49
CA SER A 159 -1.64 -30.24 28.15
C SER A 159 -0.10 -30.39 28.13
N ALA A 160 0.57 -29.92 29.18
CA ALA A 160 2.01 -30.13 29.39
C ALA A 160 2.42 -31.59 29.52
N ASN A 161 1.52 -32.46 29.99
CA ASN A 161 1.81 -33.90 30.16
C ASN A 161 1.65 -34.71 28.87
N PHE A 162 0.99 -34.13 27.86
CA PHE A 162 0.78 -34.75 26.56
C PHE A 162 1.36 -33.90 25.41
N GLY A 163 2.41 -33.13 25.69
CA GLY A 163 3.02 -32.22 24.72
C GLY A 163 3.43 -32.87 23.39
N SER A 164 3.72 -34.18 23.40
CA SER A 164 4.03 -34.94 22.18
C SER A 164 2.81 -35.47 21.43
N LEU A 165 1.63 -35.49 22.07
CA LEU A 165 0.35 -35.91 21.48
C LEU A 165 -0.53 -34.72 21.01
N VAL A 166 -0.22 -33.52 21.49
CA VAL A 166 -0.88 -32.30 21.00
C VAL A 166 -0.21 -31.90 19.69
N VAL A 167 -0.84 -32.26 18.60
CA VAL A 167 -0.39 -31.80 17.26
C VAL A 167 -0.63 -30.31 17.19
N PRO A 168 0.41 -29.47 17.01
CA PRO A 168 0.21 -28.05 16.82
C PRO A 168 -0.60 -27.81 15.54
N ALA A 169 -1.67 -27.03 15.65
CA ALA A 169 -2.42 -26.59 14.48
C ALA A 169 -1.59 -25.51 13.77
N TYR A 170 -1.04 -25.84 12.61
CA TYR A 170 -0.40 -24.86 11.74
C TYR A 170 -1.46 -24.21 10.86
N LEU A 171 -1.71 -22.94 11.09
CA LEU A 171 -2.55 -22.12 10.23
C LEU A 171 -1.71 -21.69 9.03
N THR A 172 -1.78 -22.42 7.93
CA THR A 172 -1.01 -22.14 6.71
C THR A 172 -1.37 -20.81 6.09
N ASP A 173 -2.59 -20.31 6.33
CA ASP A 173 -3.05 -19.02 5.83
C ASP A 173 -2.57 -17.81 6.67
N LEU A 174 -1.99 -18.07 7.86
CA LEU A 174 -1.49 -17.07 8.79
C LEU A 174 0.00 -17.23 9.08
N TYR A 175 0.80 -17.64 8.08
CA TYR A 175 2.25 -17.62 8.26
C TYR A 175 2.81 -16.19 8.25
N ALA A 176 3.87 -15.94 8.99
CA ALA A 176 4.58 -14.67 8.97
C ALA A 176 5.72 -14.75 7.94
N PRO A 177 5.59 -14.09 6.78
CA PRO A 177 6.64 -14.07 5.79
C PRO A 177 7.86 -13.33 6.32
N LYS A 178 9.05 -13.64 5.79
CA LYS A 178 10.26 -12.88 6.07
C LYS A 178 10.09 -11.44 5.60
N ALA A 179 10.25 -10.48 6.51
CA ALA A 179 10.24 -9.07 6.12
C ALA A 179 11.38 -8.78 5.14
N ARG A 180 11.05 -8.23 3.99
CA ARG A 180 11.98 -7.78 2.95
C ARG A 180 11.65 -6.35 2.55
N ALA A 181 12.65 -5.62 2.04
CA ALA A 181 12.40 -4.33 1.44
C ALA A 181 11.62 -4.49 0.14
N ASN A 182 10.68 -3.58 -0.11
CA ASN A 182 9.99 -3.48 -1.39
C ASN A 182 10.89 -2.79 -2.43
N ARG A 183 10.32 -2.40 -3.57
CA ARG A 183 11.03 -1.75 -4.68
C ARG A 183 10.52 -0.32 -4.97
N PRO A 184 10.56 0.60 -4.00
CA PRO A 184 9.95 1.91 -4.16
C PRO A 184 10.64 2.78 -5.23
N LEU A 185 11.96 2.69 -5.39
CA LEU A 185 12.66 3.40 -6.45
C LEU A 185 12.34 2.84 -7.83
N ALA A 186 12.41 1.52 -8.01
CA ALA A 186 12.10 0.87 -9.28
C ALA A 186 10.64 1.15 -9.72
N ASP A 187 9.72 1.26 -8.77
CA ASP A 187 8.32 1.58 -9.07
C ASP A 187 8.10 3.07 -9.39
N ALA A 188 8.92 3.96 -8.85
CA ALA A 188 8.88 5.39 -9.13
C ALA A 188 9.54 5.77 -10.46
N MET A 189 10.46 4.96 -10.98
CA MET A 189 11.15 5.18 -12.25
C MET A 189 10.20 5.08 -13.45
N ARG A 190 10.58 5.70 -14.55
CA ARG A 190 9.85 5.61 -15.81
C ARG A 190 10.04 4.23 -16.44
N LYS A 191 8.95 3.45 -16.47
CA LYS A 191 8.96 2.05 -16.93
C LYS A 191 8.81 1.95 -18.45
N HIS A 192 9.59 1.08 -19.05
CA HIS A 192 9.53 0.73 -20.46
C HIS A 192 9.55 -0.80 -20.62
N PRO A 193 8.91 -1.35 -21.65
CA PRO A 193 9.05 -2.76 -21.98
C PRO A 193 10.48 -3.04 -22.48
N LEU A 194 11.08 -4.13 -22.00
CA LEU A 194 12.38 -4.58 -22.49
C LEU A 194 12.24 -5.12 -23.92
N PRO A 195 13.14 -4.75 -24.84
CA PRO A 195 13.18 -5.38 -26.18
C PRO A 195 13.37 -6.90 -26.09
N ALA A 196 12.65 -7.64 -26.94
CA ALA A 196 12.67 -9.11 -26.92
C ALA A 196 14.02 -9.73 -27.29
N THR A 197 14.93 -8.98 -27.89
CA THR A 197 16.26 -9.44 -28.35
C THR A 197 17.31 -8.38 -28.07
N GLY A 198 18.53 -8.84 -27.78
CA GLY A 198 19.69 -7.98 -27.53
C GLY A 198 20.08 -7.94 -26.05
N ASN A 199 21.38 -7.92 -25.78
CA ASN A 199 21.93 -7.79 -24.42
C ASN A 199 22.26 -6.35 -24.05
N THR A 200 22.10 -5.41 -24.99
CA THR A 200 22.35 -3.98 -24.80
C THR A 200 21.26 -3.17 -25.45
N ILE A 201 20.92 -2.06 -24.82
CA ILE A 201 20.02 -1.04 -25.35
C ILE A 201 20.88 0.16 -25.73
N GLU A 202 20.87 0.55 -27.00
CA GLU A 202 21.60 1.73 -27.46
C GLU A 202 20.65 2.94 -27.49
N ILE A 203 21.06 4.01 -26.82
CA ILE A 203 20.31 5.26 -26.76
C ILE A 203 21.15 6.37 -27.37
N ALA A 204 20.63 7.06 -28.37
CA ALA A 204 21.28 8.24 -28.94
C ALA A 204 21.19 9.42 -27.97
N LYS A 205 22.31 10.07 -27.70
CA LYS A 205 22.41 11.27 -26.87
C LYS A 205 23.00 12.40 -27.71
N ILE A 206 22.23 13.48 -27.84
CA ILE A 206 22.72 14.69 -28.50
C ILE A 206 23.78 15.33 -27.59
N THR A 207 24.98 15.50 -28.10
CA THR A 207 26.14 16.12 -27.41
C THR A 207 26.27 17.59 -27.77
N THR A 208 26.03 17.95 -29.02
CA THR A 208 26.06 19.33 -29.48
C THR A 208 24.67 19.72 -30.04
N GLY A 209 24.07 20.72 -29.45
CA GLY A 209 22.79 21.27 -29.94
C GLY A 209 22.98 22.40 -30.94
N THR A 210 21.91 22.79 -31.62
CA THR A 210 21.92 23.99 -32.47
C THR A 210 22.10 25.25 -31.66
N THR A 211 22.85 26.21 -32.17
CA THR A 211 23.01 27.53 -31.57
C THR A 211 22.20 28.58 -32.37
N THR A 212 21.63 29.51 -31.63
CA THR A 212 21.01 30.71 -32.20
C THR A 212 21.70 31.95 -31.62
N ALA A 213 21.90 32.96 -32.42
CA ALA A 213 22.48 34.22 -31.96
C ALA A 213 21.69 35.40 -32.50
N VAL A 214 21.69 36.50 -31.76
CA VAL A 214 21.15 37.78 -32.27
C VAL A 214 22.10 38.29 -33.34
N ARG A 215 21.55 38.60 -34.52
CA ARG A 215 22.36 39.20 -35.61
C ARG A 215 22.68 40.63 -35.24
N SER A 216 23.96 40.99 -35.40
CA SER A 216 24.40 42.38 -35.18
C SER A 216 23.99 43.33 -36.28
N ASP A 217 23.91 42.81 -37.54
CA ASP A 217 23.58 43.56 -38.75
C ASP A 217 22.70 42.73 -39.67
N GLU A 218 21.89 43.41 -40.54
CA GLU A 218 21.02 42.73 -41.50
C GLU A 218 21.77 41.85 -42.51
N THR A 219 23.02 42.16 -42.77
CA THR A 219 23.89 41.44 -43.75
C THR A 219 24.83 40.41 -43.11
N SER A 220 24.89 40.32 -41.74
CA SER A 220 25.77 39.34 -41.09
C SER A 220 25.22 37.91 -41.26
N ALA A 221 26.11 36.94 -41.36
CA ALA A 221 25.75 35.52 -41.45
C ALA A 221 24.96 35.08 -40.23
N VAL A 222 23.98 34.18 -40.43
CA VAL A 222 23.30 33.51 -39.32
C VAL A 222 24.26 32.53 -38.61
N SER A 223 24.00 32.34 -37.32
CA SER A 223 24.74 31.31 -36.56
C SER A 223 24.39 29.90 -37.10
N GLU A 224 25.39 29.14 -37.45
CA GLU A 224 25.28 27.79 -37.95
C GLU A 224 26.06 26.84 -37.02
N THR A 225 25.42 25.78 -36.57
CA THR A 225 26.07 24.74 -35.74
C THR A 225 25.51 23.40 -36.17
N ASN A 226 26.41 22.45 -36.44
CA ASN A 226 26.01 21.08 -36.70
C ASN A 226 25.60 20.38 -35.40
N ILE A 227 24.49 19.69 -35.47
CA ILE A 227 24.05 18.79 -34.38
C ILE A 227 24.98 17.57 -34.42
N ASP A 228 25.50 17.18 -33.25
CA ASP A 228 26.27 15.99 -33.07
C ASP A 228 25.66 15.10 -31.99
N ASP A 229 25.74 13.78 -32.17
CA ASP A 229 25.20 12.79 -31.25
C ASP A 229 26.27 11.74 -30.90
N THR A 230 26.02 11.05 -29.80
CA THR A 230 26.79 9.89 -29.37
C THR A 230 25.88 8.79 -28.89
N SER A 231 26.27 7.53 -29.06
CA SER A 231 25.51 6.41 -28.51
C SER A 231 25.89 6.15 -27.05
N PHE A 232 24.93 5.79 -26.30
CA PHE A 232 25.04 5.39 -24.88
C PHE A 232 24.44 4.01 -24.72
N SER A 233 25.26 3.04 -24.29
CA SER A 233 24.88 1.64 -24.15
C SER A 233 24.41 1.33 -22.73
N VAL A 234 23.27 0.68 -22.59
CA VAL A 234 22.75 0.16 -21.34
C VAL A 234 22.72 -1.36 -21.39
N ASN A 235 23.42 -2.02 -20.49
CA ASN A 235 23.46 -3.46 -20.42
C ASN A 235 22.19 -4.05 -19.81
N VAL A 236 21.70 -5.13 -20.39
CA VAL A 236 20.64 -5.94 -19.82
C VAL A 236 21.21 -6.84 -18.73
N LEU A 237 20.63 -6.79 -17.56
CA LEU A 237 20.99 -7.57 -16.38
C LEU A 237 19.98 -8.67 -16.15
N GLU A 238 20.46 -9.83 -15.75
CA GLU A 238 19.59 -10.94 -15.31
C GLU A 238 19.53 -10.96 -13.78
N VAL A 239 18.33 -10.99 -13.24
CA VAL A 239 18.06 -11.22 -11.83
C VAL A 239 17.42 -12.58 -11.70
N ALA A 240 18.08 -13.49 -10.97
CA ALA A 240 17.59 -14.85 -10.80
C ALA A 240 17.70 -15.30 -9.36
N GLY A 241 16.80 -16.20 -8.96
CA GLY A 241 16.79 -16.83 -7.64
C GLY A 241 16.31 -18.27 -7.76
N ALA A 242 16.87 -19.16 -6.96
CA ALA A 242 16.50 -20.56 -6.94
C ALA A 242 16.24 -21.07 -5.53
N GLN A 243 15.27 -21.96 -5.40
CA GLN A 243 14.98 -22.68 -4.17
C GLN A 243 14.80 -24.15 -4.46
N SER A 244 15.52 -25.01 -3.72
CA SER A 244 15.40 -26.45 -3.79
C SER A 244 14.52 -26.96 -2.65
N LEU A 245 13.46 -27.68 -3.01
CA LEU A 245 12.50 -28.25 -2.07
C LEU A 245 12.57 -29.77 -2.05
N SER A 246 12.54 -30.37 -0.87
CA SER A 246 12.40 -31.81 -0.76
C SER A 246 11.02 -32.25 -1.30
N ARG A 247 11.00 -33.28 -2.15
CA ARG A 247 9.73 -33.85 -2.66
C ARG A 247 8.82 -34.32 -1.50
N LYS A 248 9.41 -34.80 -0.40
CA LYS A 248 8.65 -35.14 0.80
C LYS A 248 7.94 -33.93 1.41
N SER A 249 8.59 -32.76 1.42
CA SER A 249 7.97 -31.52 1.93
C SER A 249 6.83 -31.08 1.00
N VAL A 250 7.04 -31.13 -0.31
CA VAL A 250 6.01 -30.75 -1.30
C VAL A 250 4.79 -31.67 -1.24
N MET A 251 5.00 -33.01 -1.07
CA MET A 251 3.91 -33.97 -1.04
C MET A 251 3.17 -34.03 0.31
N ARG A 252 3.84 -33.73 1.41
CA ARG A 252 3.27 -33.84 2.77
C ARG A 252 2.97 -32.52 3.45
N GLY A 253 3.52 -31.42 2.93
CA GLY A 253 3.25 -30.08 3.43
C GLY A 253 2.06 -29.45 2.70
N THR A 254 1.27 -28.68 3.43
CA THR A 254 0.17 -27.92 2.86
C THR A 254 0.67 -26.50 2.54
N GLY A 255 0.52 -26.04 1.31
CA GLY A 255 0.82 -24.65 0.94
C GLY A 255 2.30 -24.26 0.88
N ILE A 256 3.25 -25.21 0.93
CA ILE A 256 4.70 -24.90 0.90
C ILE A 256 5.09 -24.23 -0.42
N ASP A 257 4.53 -24.66 -1.52
CA ASP A 257 4.84 -24.10 -2.86
C ASP A 257 4.48 -22.62 -2.95
N SER A 258 3.31 -22.22 -2.44
CA SER A 258 2.87 -20.81 -2.45
C SER A 258 3.75 -19.92 -1.56
N VAL A 259 4.11 -20.40 -0.37
CA VAL A 259 4.99 -19.68 0.56
C VAL A 259 6.38 -19.46 -0.05
N VAL A 260 6.94 -20.49 -0.69
CA VAL A 260 8.26 -20.38 -1.33
C VAL A 260 8.23 -19.45 -2.53
N LEU A 261 7.17 -19.51 -3.34
CA LEU A 261 7.00 -18.60 -4.48
C LEU A 261 6.88 -17.15 -4.03
N GLU A 262 6.08 -16.89 -3.01
CA GLU A 262 5.93 -15.54 -2.46
C GLU A 262 7.26 -14.99 -1.91
N ASP A 263 8.05 -15.81 -1.19
CA ASP A 263 9.36 -15.39 -0.71
C ASP A 263 10.36 -15.16 -1.86
N LEU A 264 10.32 -15.99 -2.91
CA LEU A 264 11.16 -15.80 -4.10
C LEU A 264 10.78 -14.51 -4.85
N PHE A 265 9.49 -14.23 -5.06
CA PHE A 265 9.04 -12.99 -5.70
C PHE A 265 9.42 -11.76 -4.86
N SER A 266 9.25 -11.84 -3.55
CA SER A 266 9.67 -10.76 -2.64
C SER A 266 11.19 -10.55 -2.69
N ALA A 267 11.98 -11.63 -2.76
CA ALA A 267 13.43 -11.55 -2.92
C ALA A 267 13.83 -10.93 -4.26
N TYR A 268 13.17 -11.33 -5.34
CA TYR A 268 13.38 -10.76 -6.68
C TYR A 268 13.18 -9.24 -6.68
N ASN A 269 12.05 -8.76 -6.15
CA ASN A 269 11.74 -7.34 -6.07
C ASN A 269 12.79 -6.56 -5.25
N THR A 270 13.20 -7.09 -4.10
CA THR A 270 14.27 -6.49 -3.30
C THR A 270 15.59 -6.42 -4.06
N THR A 271 15.93 -7.48 -4.81
CA THR A 271 17.17 -7.53 -5.58
C THR A 271 17.17 -6.55 -6.74
N VAL A 272 16.05 -6.40 -7.46
CA VAL A 272 15.90 -5.41 -8.55
C VAL A 272 16.20 -4.01 -8.01
N ASP A 273 15.55 -3.61 -6.96
CA ASP A 273 15.68 -2.27 -6.41
C ASP A 273 17.07 -2.03 -5.79
N SER A 274 17.57 -2.99 -5.03
CA SER A 274 18.93 -2.94 -4.47
C SER A 274 20.00 -2.87 -5.55
N THR A 275 19.80 -3.51 -6.70
CA THR A 275 20.73 -3.42 -7.83
C THR A 275 20.73 -2.03 -8.44
N ILE A 276 19.56 -1.42 -8.63
CA ILE A 276 19.44 -0.05 -9.16
C ILE A 276 20.15 0.95 -8.22
N ILE A 277 20.07 0.76 -6.91
CA ILE A 277 20.70 1.65 -5.94
C ILE A 277 22.20 1.39 -5.81
N ASN A 278 22.60 0.14 -5.58
CA ASN A 278 23.90 -0.20 -5.02
C ASN A 278 24.90 -0.78 -6.04
N GLN A 279 24.56 -0.93 -7.31
CA GLN A 279 25.51 -1.47 -8.29
C GLN A 279 26.74 -0.58 -8.43
N ALA A 280 27.91 -1.18 -8.36
CA ALA A 280 29.19 -0.48 -8.19
C ALA A 280 29.58 0.49 -9.32
N THR A 281 29.06 0.30 -10.54
CA THR A 281 29.44 1.11 -11.71
C THR A 281 28.32 1.97 -12.28
N THR A 282 27.08 1.47 -12.25
CA THR A 282 25.91 2.10 -12.89
C THR A 282 24.78 2.38 -11.91
N GLY A 283 24.92 1.91 -10.66
CA GLY A 283 23.92 2.15 -9.62
C GLY A 283 23.83 3.62 -9.23
N LEU A 284 22.71 3.96 -8.63
CA LEU A 284 22.42 5.32 -8.15
C LEU A 284 23.57 5.85 -7.28
N ASP A 285 24.08 5.00 -6.39
CA ASP A 285 25.20 5.35 -5.50
C ASP A 285 26.51 5.62 -6.23
N ALA A 286 26.78 4.89 -7.32
CA ALA A 286 28.00 5.01 -8.08
C ALA A 286 28.04 6.27 -8.96
N VAL A 287 26.89 6.68 -9.50
CA VAL A 287 26.80 7.83 -10.42
C VAL A 287 26.50 9.14 -9.72
N ALA A 288 26.11 9.11 -8.44
CA ALA A 288 25.69 10.28 -7.70
C ALA A 288 26.85 11.27 -7.44
N THR A 289 26.60 12.55 -7.69
CA THR A 289 27.48 13.64 -7.28
C THR A 289 27.24 13.98 -5.82
N GLN A 290 28.33 14.08 -5.04
CA GLN A 290 28.21 14.37 -3.61
C GLN A 290 27.87 15.82 -3.32
N VAL A 291 26.84 16.01 -2.52
CA VAL A 291 26.57 17.24 -1.77
C VAL A 291 27.02 17.01 -0.34
N ALA A 292 28.16 17.59 0.02
CA ALA A 292 28.76 17.33 1.33
C ALA A 292 27.89 17.91 2.47
N TYR A 293 27.63 17.06 3.48
CA TYR A 293 27.03 17.47 4.74
C TYR A 293 27.93 17.07 5.89
N THR A 294 28.78 18.03 6.31
CA THR A 294 29.72 17.84 7.41
C THR A 294 29.20 18.56 8.64
N ASP A 295 28.85 17.77 9.65
CA ASP A 295 28.38 18.27 10.94
C ASP A 295 28.67 17.23 12.03
N SER A 296 28.99 17.68 13.23
CA SER A 296 29.24 16.83 14.39
C SER A 296 28.00 16.60 15.24
N SER A 297 26.98 17.44 15.09
CA SER A 297 25.73 17.38 15.86
C SER A 297 24.54 17.74 14.98
N PRO A 298 24.26 16.92 13.97
CA PRO A 298 23.34 17.26 12.90
C PRO A 298 21.92 17.48 13.39
N THR A 299 21.30 18.55 12.91
CA THR A 299 19.89 18.89 13.14
C THR A 299 19.11 18.88 11.84
N ALA A 300 17.79 18.69 11.90
CA ALA A 300 16.96 18.74 10.71
C ALA A 300 16.95 20.14 10.08
N ALA A 301 17.11 21.20 10.88
CA ALA A 301 17.21 22.57 10.39
C ALA A 301 18.47 22.80 9.54
N GLU A 302 19.58 22.16 9.86
CA GLU A 302 20.82 22.20 9.09
C GLU A 302 20.80 21.29 7.87
N LEU A 303 20.09 20.17 7.96
CA LEU A 303 19.88 19.27 6.82
C LEU A 303 19.01 19.92 5.72
N TYR A 304 18.01 20.71 6.09
CA TYR A 304 17.07 21.27 5.11
C TYR A 304 17.72 22.13 4.01
N PRO A 305 18.65 23.06 4.32
CA PRO A 305 19.40 23.78 3.29
C PRO A 305 20.20 22.86 2.37
N LYS A 306 20.69 21.72 2.85
CA LYS A 306 21.41 20.72 2.02
C LYS A 306 20.47 20.00 1.06
N LEU A 307 19.24 19.69 1.53
CA LEU A 307 18.20 19.14 0.66
C LEU A 307 17.85 20.13 -0.46
N LEU A 308 17.66 21.41 -0.12
CA LEU A 308 17.41 22.44 -1.13
C LEU A 308 18.58 22.64 -2.08
N ALA A 309 19.82 22.64 -1.58
CA ALA A 309 21.01 22.76 -2.42
C ALA A 309 21.14 21.59 -3.40
N ALA A 310 20.85 20.37 -2.96
CA ALA A 310 20.86 19.21 -3.83
C ALA A 310 19.73 19.26 -4.87
N GLY A 311 18.54 19.71 -4.51
CA GLY A 311 17.43 19.95 -5.44
C GLY A 311 17.79 20.99 -6.50
N ALA A 312 18.36 22.14 -6.08
CA ALA A 312 18.82 23.18 -6.99
C ALA A 312 19.96 22.69 -7.92
N ALA A 313 20.82 21.80 -7.45
CA ALA A 313 21.86 21.19 -8.29
C ALA A 313 21.26 20.26 -9.36
N VAL A 314 20.20 19.53 -9.04
CA VAL A 314 19.44 18.72 -10.01
C VAL A 314 18.81 19.61 -11.08
N GLU A 315 18.12 20.67 -10.68
CA GLU A 315 17.47 21.63 -11.60
C GLU A 315 18.50 22.31 -12.50
N ALA A 316 19.61 22.75 -11.92
CA ALA A 316 20.71 23.37 -12.67
C ALA A 316 21.35 22.40 -13.68
N ALA A 317 21.48 21.12 -13.33
CA ALA A 317 22.02 20.10 -14.23
C ALA A 317 21.11 19.79 -15.42
N LEU A 318 19.79 19.97 -15.24
CA LEU A 318 18.76 19.73 -16.26
C LEU A 318 18.39 21.01 -17.01
N LEU A 319 18.92 22.19 -16.63
CA LEU A 319 18.62 23.48 -17.25
C LEU A 319 17.09 23.72 -17.36
N ASP A 320 16.39 23.53 -16.26
CA ASP A 320 14.93 23.75 -16.13
C ASP A 320 14.04 22.87 -17.04
N GLN A 321 14.57 21.80 -17.61
CA GLN A 321 13.78 20.91 -18.47
C GLN A 321 12.65 20.19 -17.73
N ASP A 322 12.82 19.97 -16.43
CA ASP A 322 11.79 19.33 -15.60
C ASP A 322 11.85 19.82 -14.13
N PRO A 323 11.33 21.02 -13.85
CA PRO A 323 11.41 21.62 -12.52
C PRO A 323 10.59 20.87 -11.48
N ASN A 324 9.63 20.04 -11.88
CA ASN A 324 8.74 19.30 -10.97
C ASN A 324 9.10 17.82 -10.80
N GLY A 325 10.13 17.33 -11.51
CA GLY A 325 10.52 15.92 -11.50
C GLY A 325 11.44 15.53 -10.35
N THR A 326 11.93 16.51 -9.56
CA THR A 326 12.88 16.25 -8.48
C THR A 326 12.22 15.48 -7.34
N ALA A 327 12.82 14.34 -6.99
CA ALA A 327 12.39 13.49 -5.90
C ALA A 327 13.55 13.19 -4.95
N PHE A 328 13.22 12.99 -3.67
CA PHE A 328 14.15 12.62 -2.62
C PHE A 328 13.95 11.15 -2.24
N ILE A 329 15.04 10.41 -2.13
CA ILE A 329 15.03 9.00 -1.78
C ILE A 329 15.92 8.83 -0.56
N MET A 330 15.36 8.28 0.52
CA MET A 330 16.09 8.11 1.78
C MET A 330 15.64 6.88 2.55
N HIS A 331 16.51 6.41 3.45
CA HIS A 331 16.19 5.29 4.32
C HIS A 331 15.11 5.67 5.36
N SER A 332 14.28 4.71 5.78
CA SER A 332 13.18 4.92 6.73
C SER A 332 13.62 5.55 8.04
N ARG A 333 14.81 5.20 8.57
CA ARG A 333 15.35 5.80 9.80
C ARG A 333 15.59 7.32 9.66
N ARG A 334 16.04 7.76 8.48
CA ARG A 334 16.29 9.18 8.21
C ARG A 334 14.98 9.96 8.07
N TRP A 335 14.02 9.38 7.37
CA TRP A 335 12.70 9.99 7.22
C TRP A 335 11.99 10.13 8.59
N ALA A 336 12.00 9.08 9.40
CA ALA A 336 11.42 9.12 10.75
C ALA A 336 12.10 10.20 11.64
N TRP A 337 13.43 10.32 11.54
CA TRP A 337 14.15 11.36 12.25
C TRP A 337 13.77 12.78 11.81
N ILE A 338 13.65 13.01 10.50
CA ILE A 338 13.17 14.31 9.98
C ILE A 338 11.77 14.63 10.51
N GLN A 339 10.88 13.64 10.53
CA GLN A 339 9.52 13.81 11.05
C GLN A 339 9.47 14.04 12.56
N SER A 340 10.43 13.50 13.33
CA SER A 340 10.48 13.68 14.78
C SER A 340 10.87 15.10 15.19
N GLN A 341 11.50 15.88 14.29
CA GLN A 341 11.95 17.22 14.57
C GLN A 341 10.80 18.22 14.52
N LEU A 342 10.54 18.86 15.62
CA LEU A 342 9.45 19.82 15.78
C LEU A 342 9.99 21.24 15.96
N SER A 343 9.29 22.20 15.37
CA SER A 343 9.40 23.61 15.74
C SER A 343 8.24 23.93 16.67
N SER A 344 8.47 23.93 17.97
CA SER A 344 7.43 24.10 18.99
C SER A 344 6.47 22.89 19.02
N THR A 345 5.39 22.91 18.22
CA THR A 345 4.36 21.84 18.19
C THR A 345 4.20 21.20 16.82
N PHE A 346 4.79 21.79 15.79
CA PHE A 346 4.60 21.33 14.39
C PHE A 346 5.87 20.73 13.81
N PRO A 347 5.76 19.75 12.85
CA PRO A 347 6.89 19.25 12.12
C PRO A 347 7.67 20.38 11.44
N LEU A 348 9.00 20.38 11.61
CA LEU A 348 9.86 21.46 11.10
C LEU A 348 10.01 21.41 9.57
N ILE A 349 10.19 20.24 9.02
CA ILE A 349 10.53 20.04 7.59
C ILE A 349 9.53 19.15 6.89
N ALA A 350 9.20 18.01 7.48
CA ALA A 350 8.39 17.00 6.81
C ALA A 350 6.90 17.30 6.95
N GLN A 351 6.21 17.33 5.81
CA GLN A 351 4.75 17.35 5.81
C GLN A 351 4.23 15.96 5.46
N PRO A 352 3.27 15.43 6.23
CA PRO A 352 2.58 14.22 5.84
C PRO A 352 1.83 14.47 4.53
N VAL A 353 1.67 13.42 3.73
CA VAL A 353 0.98 13.44 2.42
C VAL A 353 -0.41 14.07 2.49
N ASN A 354 -0.96 14.18 3.69
CA ASN A 354 -2.29 14.70 3.96
C ASN A 354 -2.25 15.79 5.01
N ALA A 355 -1.57 16.87 4.78
CA ALA A 355 -1.68 18.04 5.65
C ALA A 355 -3.15 18.49 5.80
N GLY A 356 -3.91 17.74 6.58
CA GLY A 356 -5.25 18.09 7.09
C GLY A 356 -6.38 18.28 6.08
N LEU A 357 -6.15 18.09 4.79
CA LEU A 357 -7.10 18.58 3.79
C LEU A 357 -7.81 17.51 2.98
N ASN A 358 -7.38 16.26 3.03
CA ASN A 358 -8.09 15.26 2.23
C ASN A 358 -7.89 13.84 2.75
N VAL A 359 -8.91 13.31 3.40
CA VAL A 359 -9.00 11.90 3.79
C VAL A 359 -8.86 10.98 2.57
N ALA A 360 -9.27 11.41 1.38
CA ALA A 360 -9.09 10.68 0.13
C ALA A 360 -7.61 10.49 -0.24
N GLY A 361 -6.72 11.43 0.13
CA GLY A 361 -5.28 11.25 -0.05
C GLY A 361 -4.71 10.12 0.82
N VAL A 362 -5.27 9.88 2.00
CA VAL A 362 -4.91 8.73 2.85
C VAL A 362 -5.32 7.42 2.19
N ALA A 363 -6.50 7.38 1.60
CA ALA A 363 -7.00 6.20 0.90
C ALA A 363 -6.19 5.86 -0.36
N ASN A 364 -5.68 6.87 -1.06
CA ASN A 364 -4.83 6.67 -2.24
C ASN A 364 -3.41 6.20 -1.88
N ASN A 365 -3.01 6.29 -0.63
CA ASN A 365 -1.72 5.80 -0.13
C ASN A 365 -1.79 4.33 0.31
N SER A 366 -2.80 3.61 -0.11
CA SER A 366 -3.00 2.19 0.19
C SER A 366 -2.02 1.25 -0.53
N GLY A 367 -1.21 1.76 -1.45
CA GLY A 367 -0.05 1.05 -2.00
C GLY A 367 1.07 1.02 -0.96
N TYR A 368 1.03 0.10 -0.02
CA TYR A 368 2.15 -0.16 0.86
C TYR A 368 3.41 -0.40 0.02
N GLY A 369 4.29 0.61 -0.05
CA GLY A 369 5.64 0.46 -0.54
C GLY A 369 6.02 1.12 -1.85
N SER A 370 5.09 1.58 -2.69
CA SER A 370 5.41 2.11 -4.03
C SER A 370 5.14 3.59 -4.26
N GLY A 371 4.56 4.31 -3.30
CA GLY A 371 4.27 5.73 -3.41
C GLY A 371 5.17 6.63 -2.55
N PRO A 372 5.10 7.96 -2.75
CA PRO A 372 5.79 8.90 -1.87
C PRO A 372 5.23 8.83 -0.46
N ARG A 373 6.12 8.78 0.53
CA ARG A 373 5.76 8.73 1.96
C ARG A 373 5.40 10.10 2.53
N GLY A 374 5.79 11.15 1.86
CA GLY A 374 5.53 12.52 2.26
C GLY A 374 6.11 13.51 1.25
N TYR A 375 6.00 14.77 1.58
CA TYR A 375 6.53 15.86 0.79
C TYR A 375 7.40 16.77 1.66
N LEU A 376 8.45 17.33 1.07
CA LEU A 376 9.18 18.44 1.68
C LEU A 376 8.40 19.73 1.55
N PRO A 377 8.75 20.78 2.31
CA PRO A 377 8.06 22.09 2.22
C PRO A 377 8.09 22.73 0.83
N ASN A 378 9.08 22.38 -0.02
CA ASN A 378 9.16 22.78 -1.42
C ASN A 378 8.23 21.99 -2.36
N GLY A 379 7.41 21.07 -1.83
CA GLY A 379 6.49 20.24 -2.61
C GLY A 379 7.11 19.00 -3.25
N ALA A 380 8.42 18.77 -3.12
CA ALA A 380 9.08 17.61 -3.70
C ALA A 380 8.72 16.32 -2.94
N PRO A 381 8.39 15.21 -3.65
CA PRO A 381 8.03 13.94 -3.05
C PRO A 381 9.25 13.26 -2.41
N VAL A 382 9.00 12.56 -1.31
CA VAL A 382 9.99 11.74 -0.60
C VAL A 382 9.61 10.28 -0.71
N PHE A 383 10.50 9.49 -1.30
CA PHE A 383 10.41 8.05 -1.34
C PHE A 383 11.27 7.44 -0.24
N VAL A 384 10.69 6.48 0.48
CA VAL A 384 11.40 5.80 1.57
C VAL A 384 11.78 4.42 1.08
N ASP A 385 13.10 4.17 1.06
CA ASP A 385 13.66 2.94 0.56
C ASP A 385 14.66 2.33 1.55
N ASN A 386 14.35 1.12 2.01
CA ASN A 386 15.19 0.39 2.95
C ASN A 386 16.29 -0.43 2.28
N ASN A 387 16.41 -0.38 0.93
CA ASN A 387 17.54 -0.95 0.19
C ASN A 387 18.76 -0.03 0.21
N ILE A 388 18.59 1.22 0.65
CA ILE A 388 19.71 2.15 0.84
C ILE A 388 20.61 1.66 1.97
N ALA A 389 21.92 1.62 1.70
CA ALA A 389 22.92 1.22 2.68
C ALA A 389 22.91 2.19 3.89
N THR A 390 22.95 1.61 5.10
CA THR A 390 23.00 2.36 6.37
C THR A 390 24.35 2.25 7.06
N ASN A 391 25.31 1.65 6.40
CA ASN A 391 26.67 1.39 6.88
C ASN A 391 27.73 2.08 6.01
N VAL A 392 27.41 3.22 5.43
CA VAL A 392 28.36 3.99 4.62
C VAL A 392 29.52 4.44 5.50
N ASP A 393 30.74 4.23 5.01
CA ASP A 393 31.95 4.69 5.69
C ASP A 393 32.16 6.19 5.42
N VAL A 394 32.21 6.95 6.49
CA VAL A 394 32.58 8.37 6.46
C VAL A 394 33.60 8.62 7.55
N GLY A 395 34.85 8.84 7.16
CA GLY A 395 35.93 9.15 8.09
C GLY A 395 36.26 8.01 9.08
N GLY A 396 36.03 6.74 8.69
CA GLY A 396 36.27 5.54 9.50
C GLY A 396 35.09 5.13 10.38
N ALA A 397 33.97 5.86 10.35
CA ALA A 397 32.71 5.47 11.01
C ALA A 397 31.75 4.89 9.98
N THR A 398 31.24 3.67 10.22
CA THR A 398 30.40 2.90 9.31
C THR A 398 28.92 2.90 9.75
N THR A 399 28.39 4.07 10.11
CA THR A 399 27.02 4.20 10.62
C THR A 399 26.17 5.20 9.83
N HIS A 400 26.72 5.71 8.73
CA HIS A 400 26.11 6.77 7.95
C HIS A 400 25.16 6.19 6.89
N ASP A 401 24.21 7.01 6.47
CA ASP A 401 23.35 6.75 5.32
C ASP A 401 23.50 7.85 4.27
N LYS A 402 22.94 7.62 3.09
CA LYS A 402 22.90 8.60 2.00
C LYS A 402 21.45 9.02 1.74
N ILE A 403 21.28 10.29 1.35
CA ILE A 403 20.02 10.79 0.82
C ILE A 403 20.27 11.07 -0.65
N PHE A 404 19.53 10.40 -1.52
CA PHE A 404 19.61 10.63 -2.96
C PHE A 404 18.57 11.64 -3.40
N VAL A 405 18.94 12.44 -4.38
CA VAL A 405 18.07 13.43 -5.01
C VAL A 405 18.22 13.27 -6.51
N VAL A 406 17.11 12.99 -7.17
CA VAL A 406 17.09 12.66 -8.61
C VAL A 406 15.89 13.31 -9.29
N SER A 407 15.98 13.46 -10.62
CA SER A 407 14.80 13.73 -11.44
C SER A 407 14.23 12.40 -11.94
N LEU A 408 13.01 12.05 -11.51
CA LEU A 408 12.36 10.78 -11.87
C LEU A 408 12.14 10.60 -13.39
N PRO A 409 11.78 11.61 -14.18
CA PRO A 409 11.68 11.49 -15.63
C PRO A 409 12.96 11.08 -16.34
N GLU A 410 14.14 11.35 -15.76
CA GLU A 410 15.45 10.95 -16.29
C GLU A 410 15.90 9.55 -15.83
N CYS A 411 15.13 8.94 -14.91
CA CYS A 411 15.38 7.60 -14.40
C CYS A 411 14.54 6.59 -15.20
N HIS A 412 15.18 5.79 -16.02
CA HIS A 412 14.51 4.82 -16.90
C HIS A 412 14.79 3.40 -16.46
N LEU A 413 13.74 2.59 -16.45
CA LEU A 413 13.77 1.16 -16.15
C LEU A 413 13.07 0.39 -17.27
N TRP A 414 13.77 -0.57 -17.85
CA TRP A 414 13.23 -1.56 -18.78
C TRP A 414 13.10 -2.87 -18.06
N GLU A 415 11.89 -3.40 -18.02
CA GLU A 415 11.60 -4.71 -17.47
C GLU A 415 10.88 -5.55 -18.52
N ASP A 416 11.11 -6.84 -18.51
CA ASP A 416 10.30 -7.77 -19.29
C ASP A 416 8.88 -7.79 -18.71
N PRO A 417 7.83 -7.55 -19.52
CA PRO A 417 6.45 -7.56 -19.04
C PRO A 417 6.00 -8.89 -18.43
N SER A 418 6.70 -9.98 -18.77
CA SER A 418 6.47 -11.34 -18.23
C SER A 418 7.34 -11.66 -17.01
N ALA A 419 8.23 -10.76 -16.59
CA ALA A 419 9.10 -10.99 -15.43
C ALA A 419 8.35 -10.85 -14.09
N PRO A 420 8.76 -11.61 -13.08
CA PRO A 420 9.71 -12.71 -13.17
C PRO A 420 9.08 -14.00 -13.75
N MET A 421 9.82 -14.64 -14.63
CA MET A 421 9.46 -15.96 -15.17
C MET A 421 9.84 -17.07 -14.20
N MET A 422 9.06 -18.15 -14.17
CA MET A 422 9.29 -19.27 -13.26
C MET A 422 9.56 -20.55 -14.05
N ILE A 423 10.60 -21.28 -13.65
CA ILE A 423 10.85 -22.65 -14.09
C ILE A 423 10.79 -23.56 -12.87
N ARG A 424 10.02 -24.62 -12.97
CA ARG A 424 9.98 -25.70 -11.98
C ARG A 424 10.47 -26.98 -12.64
N THR A 425 11.44 -27.62 -12.00
CA THR A 425 11.99 -28.88 -12.51
C THR A 425 12.28 -29.86 -11.38
N ASP A 426 12.07 -31.13 -11.65
CA ASP A 426 12.42 -32.25 -10.78
C ASP A 426 13.40 -33.22 -11.46
N THR A 427 14.05 -32.79 -12.54
CA THR A 427 14.99 -33.57 -13.34
C THR A 427 16.43 -33.11 -13.13
N GLY A 428 17.38 -33.87 -13.62
CA GLY A 428 18.81 -33.56 -13.51
C GLY A 428 19.41 -33.85 -12.15
N PRO A 429 20.28 -32.99 -11.59
CA PRO A 429 20.96 -33.22 -10.31
C PRO A 429 20.02 -33.39 -9.13
N SER A 430 18.89 -32.69 -9.13
CA SER A 430 17.86 -32.70 -8.09
C SER A 430 17.11 -34.04 -8.02
N MET A 431 17.08 -34.79 -9.11
CA MET A 431 16.44 -36.11 -9.15
C MET A 431 17.09 -37.11 -8.19
N LYS A 432 18.43 -37.08 -8.06
CA LYS A 432 19.18 -37.97 -7.17
C LYS A 432 18.95 -37.66 -5.69
N SER A 433 18.69 -36.39 -5.36
CA SER A 433 18.38 -35.90 -4.02
C SER A 433 16.89 -35.94 -3.70
N ASN A 434 16.04 -36.41 -4.62
CA ASN A 434 14.58 -36.37 -4.50
C ASN A 434 14.06 -34.98 -4.15
N ALA A 435 14.59 -33.97 -4.84
CA ALA A 435 14.26 -32.57 -4.69
C ALA A 435 13.51 -32.04 -5.93
N VAL A 436 12.79 -30.95 -5.72
CA VAL A 436 12.16 -30.13 -6.78
C VAL A 436 12.78 -28.75 -6.72
N ASP A 437 13.37 -28.32 -7.81
CA ASP A 437 13.96 -26.99 -7.91
C ASP A 437 12.97 -26.01 -8.54
N ILE A 438 12.82 -24.87 -7.90
CA ILE A 438 12.02 -23.74 -8.39
C ILE A 438 13.02 -22.61 -8.65
N VAL A 439 13.07 -22.14 -9.88
CA VAL A 439 13.92 -21.03 -10.32
C VAL A 439 13.01 -19.92 -10.83
N ILE A 440 13.23 -18.72 -10.34
CA ILE A 440 12.66 -17.51 -10.93
C ILE A 440 13.77 -16.68 -11.54
N PHE A 441 13.50 -16.05 -12.65
CA PHE A 441 14.43 -15.16 -13.31
C PHE A 441 13.68 -14.07 -14.08
N GLY A 442 14.36 -12.96 -14.30
CA GLY A 442 13.85 -11.89 -15.13
C GLY A 442 14.99 -11.01 -15.63
N PHE A 443 14.75 -10.33 -16.72
CA PHE A 443 15.71 -9.42 -17.33
C PHE A 443 15.28 -7.99 -17.07
N MET A 444 16.24 -7.15 -16.73
CA MET A 444 16.04 -5.72 -16.55
C MET A 444 17.22 -4.93 -17.11
N ALA A 445 16.97 -3.69 -17.49
CA ALA A 445 17.98 -2.70 -17.78
C ALA A 445 17.56 -1.38 -17.18
N TYR A 446 18.48 -0.60 -16.65
CA TYR A 446 18.16 0.70 -16.08
C TYR A 446 19.26 1.72 -16.41
N THR A 447 18.87 2.97 -16.42
CA THR A 447 19.82 4.06 -16.63
C THR A 447 19.31 5.37 -16.06
N PHE A 448 20.25 6.24 -15.74
CA PHE A 448 20.07 7.65 -15.42
C PHE A 448 20.62 8.45 -16.59
N LEU A 449 19.75 8.92 -17.50
CA LEU A 449 20.16 9.43 -18.82
C LEU A 449 21.19 10.57 -18.74
N ARG A 450 20.93 11.56 -17.93
CA ARG A 450 21.84 12.68 -17.70
C ARG A 450 22.38 12.58 -16.29
N GLN A 451 23.39 11.73 -16.05
CA GLN A 451 23.88 11.39 -14.71
C GLN A 451 24.15 12.60 -13.79
N ALA A 452 24.43 13.78 -14.37
CA ALA A 452 24.63 15.01 -13.59
C ALA A 452 23.42 15.40 -12.73
N HIS A 453 22.21 14.91 -13.04
CA HIS A 453 21.02 15.15 -12.20
C HIS A 453 20.99 14.30 -10.93
N VAL A 454 21.84 13.28 -10.83
CA VAL A 454 21.89 12.41 -9.65
C VAL A 454 22.76 13.04 -8.59
N GLN A 455 22.17 13.41 -7.47
CA GLN A 455 22.88 14.00 -6.33
C GLN A 455 22.74 13.07 -5.11
N ALA A 456 23.77 13.02 -4.27
CA ALA A 456 23.74 12.29 -3.01
C ALA A 456 24.25 13.17 -1.88
N ILE A 457 23.45 13.34 -0.83
CA ILE A 457 23.83 14.05 0.37
C ILE A 457 24.41 13.04 1.34
N TYR A 458 25.69 13.17 1.66
CA TYR A 458 26.32 12.36 2.69
C TYR A 458 27.57 13.04 3.28
N GLY A 459 27.95 12.59 4.45
CA GLY A 459 29.04 13.13 5.22
C GLY A 459 28.88 12.81 6.69
N THR A 460 29.63 13.46 7.59
CA THR A 460 29.49 13.25 9.04
C THR A 460 28.11 13.65 9.58
N GLY A 461 27.43 14.58 8.91
CA GLY A 461 26.07 14.98 9.27
C GLY A 461 24.97 13.95 8.94
N THR A 462 25.30 12.89 8.21
CA THR A 462 24.35 11.78 7.93
C THR A 462 24.57 10.56 8.84
N VAL A 463 25.20 10.74 10.00
CA VAL A 463 25.35 9.71 11.03
C VAL A 463 23.99 9.11 11.40
N ALA A 464 23.97 7.88 11.91
CA ALA A 464 22.74 7.23 12.38
C ALA A 464 21.96 8.18 13.31
N PRO A 465 20.68 8.47 13.00
CA PRO A 465 19.92 9.43 13.78
C PRO A 465 19.59 8.89 15.17
N THR A 466 19.62 9.79 16.16
CA THR A 466 19.14 9.55 17.52
C THR A 466 17.83 10.30 17.72
N PHE A 467 16.87 9.66 18.37
CA PHE A 467 15.52 10.21 18.63
C PHE A 467 15.39 10.73 20.04
#